data_ebbf51763fab439c34ed816a8567c4b2
#
_entry.id   ebbf51763fab439c34ed816a8567c4b2
#
_cell.length_a   1.000
_cell.length_b   1.000
_cell.length_c   1.000
_cell.angle_alpha   90.00
_cell.angle_beta   90.00
_cell.angle_gamma   90.00
#
_symmetry.space_group_name_H-M   'P 1'
#
loop_
_entity.id
_entity.type
_entity.pdbx_description
1 polymer ?
#
loop_
_entity_poly.entity_id
_entity_poly.type
_entity_poly.pdbx_seq_one_letter_code
_entity_poly.pdbx_strand_id
1 'polypeptide(L)'
;MNYLLGVDLGTSGTKTVLFDEDGNVVASKTIEYPLYQEKNGWAEQEPLDWWNAAADTIHAVITESGVDNKDIRGLGISGQMHGLVMLDKNGNVLRRSIIWCDQRTAKECEEITARVGAKRLIEITANPALTGFTASKILWVRNNQPEIYAKCAHILLPKDYVRYMLTGDFATEVSDASGMQLLDVPNRCWSDEVLEKLDIDKALLPKVYESPEVTGVISEEAAKRTGLAAGTIVVGGAGDNAAAAVGTGVVEDGKAFTTIGTSGVVFAHTDNISIDPKGRVHTFCCAVPGAWHVMGVTQGAGLSLKWFRDNFCGAEKETAAGMGVDPYYLMDQQAARSPIGCNRLLYLPYLMGERTPHLDPDCRGAFIGLSAMHTKYDMLRAVMEGVTYSQRDSVEVLKTMGVSIDGMLACGGGGSSKLWRQMLADTYNCAVRTVVSKEGPALGVAILAGVGAGLYPSVQEGCRRVIRLNAPQEPIEENVPKYEAFYRMYTKLYPALKDCYKELAAL
;
A
#
# COMPACT_ATOMS: atom_id res chain seq x y z
N MET A 1 -6.95 -19.36 26.15
CA MET A 1 -6.90 -17.97 25.61
C MET A 1 -6.88 -18.11 24.09
N ASN A 2 -7.57 -17.22 23.35
CA ASN A 2 -7.54 -17.32 21.89
C ASN A 2 -6.44 -16.44 21.33
N TYR A 3 -5.73 -16.94 20.32
CA TYR A 3 -4.68 -16.21 19.61
C TYR A 3 -4.96 -16.18 18.12
N LEU A 4 -4.44 -15.16 17.45
CA LEU A 4 -4.55 -14.93 16.02
C LEU A 4 -3.18 -14.64 15.43
N LEU A 5 -2.91 -15.17 14.24
CA LEU A 5 -1.68 -14.91 13.49
C LEU A 5 -1.93 -13.96 12.32
N GLY A 6 -1.12 -12.92 12.24
CA GLY A 6 -1.01 -12.07 11.06
C GLY A 6 0.35 -12.22 10.43
N VAL A 7 0.37 -12.56 9.13
CA VAL A 7 1.58 -12.65 8.32
C VAL A 7 1.55 -11.51 7.31
N ASP A 8 2.57 -10.67 7.33
CA ASP A 8 2.73 -9.56 6.38
C ASP A 8 3.89 -9.84 5.43
N LEU A 9 3.55 -10.16 4.19
CA LEU A 9 4.47 -10.49 3.10
C LEU A 9 4.88 -9.20 2.36
N GLY A 10 5.86 -8.48 2.90
CA GLY A 10 6.35 -7.25 2.30
C GLY A 10 7.34 -7.47 1.16
N THR A 11 7.79 -6.38 0.52
CA THR A 11 8.80 -6.44 -0.55
C THR A 11 10.19 -6.79 -0.02
N SER A 12 10.56 -6.34 1.17
CA SER A 12 11.89 -6.56 1.74
C SER A 12 11.98 -7.79 2.65
N GLY A 13 10.85 -8.32 3.12
CA GLY A 13 10.82 -9.44 4.05
C GLY A 13 9.41 -9.77 4.50
N THR A 14 9.27 -10.90 5.15
CA THR A 14 8.02 -11.35 5.78
C THR A 14 8.08 -11.11 7.28
N LYS A 15 7.03 -10.50 7.82
CA LYS A 15 6.83 -10.31 9.25
C LYS A 15 5.63 -11.12 9.72
N THR A 16 5.82 -11.98 10.70
CA THR A 16 4.74 -12.69 11.40
C THR A 16 4.56 -12.14 12.80
N VAL A 17 3.33 -11.90 13.19
CA VAL A 17 2.96 -11.40 14.51
C VAL A 17 1.86 -12.27 15.09
N LEU A 18 2.07 -12.74 16.32
CA LEU A 18 1.09 -13.44 17.13
C LEU A 18 0.40 -12.43 18.04
N PHE A 19 -0.92 -12.37 17.97
CA PHE A 19 -1.75 -11.50 18.79
C PHE A 19 -2.66 -12.31 19.71
N ASP A 20 -2.98 -11.76 20.87
CA ASP A 20 -4.14 -12.20 21.64
C ASP A 20 -5.46 -11.67 21.01
N GLU A 21 -6.60 -12.10 21.55
CA GLU A 21 -7.93 -11.71 21.04
C GLU A 21 -8.28 -10.22 21.26
N ASP A 22 -7.46 -9.47 22.00
CA ASP A 22 -7.60 -8.03 22.22
C ASP A 22 -6.58 -7.22 21.39
N GLY A 23 -5.77 -7.91 20.55
CA GLY A 23 -4.83 -7.29 19.62
C GLY A 23 -3.49 -6.92 20.24
N ASN A 24 -3.17 -7.40 21.43
CA ASN A 24 -1.85 -7.21 22.01
C ASN A 24 -0.84 -8.14 21.35
N VAL A 25 0.35 -7.63 21.07
CA VAL A 25 1.45 -8.41 20.49
C VAL A 25 2.01 -9.37 21.56
N VAL A 26 2.01 -10.65 21.24
CA VAL A 26 2.58 -11.72 22.09
C VAL A 26 4.00 -12.05 21.64
N ALA A 27 4.19 -12.21 20.34
CA ALA A 27 5.51 -12.44 19.73
C ALA A 27 5.53 -11.90 18.29
N SER A 28 6.71 -11.55 17.79
CA SER A 28 6.88 -11.14 16.40
C SER A 28 8.23 -11.56 15.85
N LYS A 29 8.28 -11.88 14.56
CA LYS A 29 9.52 -12.24 13.87
C LYS A 29 9.50 -11.68 12.44
N THR A 30 10.66 -11.23 11.97
CA THR A 30 10.86 -10.77 10.60
C THR A 30 12.04 -11.50 9.98
N ILE A 31 11.89 -11.92 8.73
CA ILE A 31 12.96 -12.50 7.91
C ILE A 31 12.96 -11.79 6.56
N GLU A 32 14.13 -11.32 6.16
CA GLU A 32 14.36 -10.64 4.88
C GLU A 32 14.68 -11.64 3.78
N TYR A 33 14.44 -11.23 2.53
CA TYR A 33 14.80 -11.99 1.32
C TYR A 33 15.26 -11.06 0.19
N PRO A 34 16.00 -11.59 -0.81
CA PRO A 34 16.59 -10.77 -1.86
C PRO A 34 15.56 -10.23 -2.84
N LEU A 35 15.91 -9.09 -3.44
CA LEU A 35 15.28 -8.53 -4.63
C LEU A 35 16.25 -8.71 -5.81
N TYR A 36 15.78 -9.30 -6.90
CA TYR A 36 16.58 -9.53 -8.12
C TYR A 36 16.26 -8.44 -9.15
N GLN A 37 17.29 -7.69 -9.54
CA GLN A 37 17.21 -6.58 -10.50
C GLN A 37 18.26 -6.77 -11.60
N GLU A 38 18.06 -7.76 -12.47
CA GLU A 38 19.05 -8.14 -13.48
C GLU A 38 19.20 -7.10 -14.61
N LYS A 39 18.17 -6.27 -14.82
CA LYS A 39 18.16 -5.17 -15.80
C LYS A 39 17.52 -3.94 -15.19
N ASN A 40 17.85 -2.77 -15.73
CA ASN A 40 17.21 -1.53 -15.30
C ASN A 40 15.67 -1.60 -15.49
N GLY A 41 14.93 -1.24 -14.46
CA GLY A 41 13.47 -1.32 -14.43
C GLY A 41 12.88 -2.71 -14.22
N TRP A 42 13.70 -3.76 -14.08
CA TRP A 42 13.25 -5.10 -13.75
C TRP A 42 13.32 -5.34 -12.25
N ALA A 43 12.30 -6.03 -11.72
CA ALA A 43 12.24 -6.41 -10.31
C ALA A 43 11.53 -7.75 -10.16
N GLU A 44 12.25 -8.74 -9.65
CA GLU A 44 11.76 -10.10 -9.46
C GLU A 44 12.08 -10.63 -8.07
N GLN A 45 11.28 -11.57 -7.59
CA GLN A 45 11.54 -12.32 -6.35
C GLN A 45 11.24 -13.81 -6.54
N GLU A 46 11.91 -14.64 -5.73
CA GLU A 46 11.68 -16.08 -5.73
C GLU A 46 10.52 -16.44 -4.80
N PRO A 47 9.41 -17.01 -5.30
CA PRO A 47 8.27 -17.35 -4.46
C PRO A 47 8.60 -18.30 -3.31
N LEU A 48 9.58 -19.18 -3.50
CA LEU A 48 10.03 -20.11 -2.46
C LEU A 48 10.69 -19.39 -1.27
N ASP A 49 11.34 -18.24 -1.51
CA ASP A 49 11.91 -17.42 -0.44
C ASP A 49 10.79 -16.87 0.46
N TRP A 50 9.66 -16.47 -0.12
CA TRP A 50 8.48 -16.01 0.63
C TRP A 50 7.91 -17.12 1.51
N TRP A 51 7.77 -18.35 0.95
CA TRP A 51 7.29 -19.50 1.69
C TRP A 51 8.21 -19.83 2.86
N ASN A 52 9.52 -19.91 2.61
CA ASN A 52 10.49 -20.23 3.65
C ASN A 52 10.48 -19.19 4.75
N ALA A 53 10.49 -17.89 4.41
CA ALA A 53 10.42 -16.81 5.39
C ALA A 53 9.11 -16.84 6.20
N ALA A 54 7.96 -17.09 5.56
CA ALA A 54 6.68 -17.21 6.24
C ALA A 54 6.68 -18.43 7.20
N ALA A 55 7.10 -19.58 6.75
CA ALA A 55 7.15 -20.79 7.55
C ALA A 55 8.09 -20.64 8.77
N ASP A 56 9.29 -20.05 8.56
CA ASP A 56 10.27 -19.85 9.62
C ASP A 56 9.83 -18.79 10.61
N THR A 57 9.19 -17.70 10.17
CA THR A 57 8.66 -16.67 11.08
C THR A 57 7.48 -17.18 11.88
N ILE A 58 6.57 -17.98 11.30
CA ILE A 58 5.47 -18.62 12.00
C ILE A 58 6.01 -19.59 13.06
N HIS A 59 6.94 -20.45 12.68
CA HIS A 59 7.58 -21.40 13.63
C HIS A 59 8.24 -20.68 14.81
N ALA A 60 8.97 -19.60 14.52
CA ALA A 60 9.68 -18.82 15.52
C ALA A 60 8.71 -18.18 16.53
N VAL A 61 7.63 -17.53 16.08
CA VAL A 61 6.69 -16.86 17.01
C VAL A 61 5.93 -17.87 17.89
N ILE A 62 5.61 -19.06 17.38
CA ILE A 62 4.98 -20.13 18.16
C ILE A 62 5.96 -20.63 19.22
N THR A 63 7.20 -20.92 18.85
CA THR A 63 8.23 -21.45 19.73
C THR A 63 8.64 -20.42 20.78
N GLU A 64 8.88 -19.17 20.39
CA GLU A 64 9.33 -18.09 21.29
C GLU A 64 8.22 -17.66 22.28
N SER A 65 6.95 -17.71 21.86
CA SER A 65 5.82 -17.37 22.75
C SER A 65 5.46 -18.45 23.75
N GLY A 66 5.75 -19.71 23.44
CA GLY A 66 5.33 -20.87 24.24
C GLY A 66 3.81 -21.12 24.27
N VAL A 67 3.07 -20.49 23.36
CA VAL A 67 1.60 -20.68 23.22
C VAL A 67 1.30 -22.07 22.69
N ASP A 68 0.28 -22.73 23.23
CA ASP A 68 -0.24 -23.98 22.65
C ASP A 68 -0.80 -23.68 21.25
N ASN A 69 -0.29 -24.36 20.23
CA ASN A 69 -0.71 -24.15 18.85
C ASN A 69 -2.21 -24.41 18.61
N LYS A 70 -2.88 -25.17 19.48
CA LYS A 70 -4.33 -25.41 19.45
C LYS A 70 -5.14 -24.19 19.88
N ASP A 71 -4.51 -23.24 20.59
CA ASP A 71 -5.11 -21.97 20.99
C ASP A 71 -5.04 -20.92 19.87
N ILE A 72 -4.27 -21.16 18.79
CA ILE A 72 -4.23 -20.32 17.61
C ILE A 72 -5.44 -20.61 16.73
N ARG A 73 -6.40 -19.67 16.73
CA ARG A 73 -7.72 -19.87 16.15
C ARG A 73 -7.78 -19.63 14.65
N GLY A 74 -6.85 -18.85 14.11
CA GLY A 74 -6.82 -18.55 12.69
C GLY A 74 -5.59 -17.75 12.27
N LEU A 75 -5.35 -17.76 10.97
CA LEU A 75 -4.27 -17.07 10.31
C LEU A 75 -4.79 -16.27 9.13
N GLY A 76 -4.31 -15.01 9.00
CA GLY A 76 -4.49 -14.17 7.82
C GLY A 76 -3.15 -13.74 7.23
N ILE A 77 -3.11 -13.55 5.93
CA ILE A 77 -1.91 -13.09 5.21
C ILE A 77 -2.19 -11.77 4.52
N SER A 78 -1.38 -10.76 4.81
CA SER A 78 -1.23 -9.55 4.03
C SER A 78 -0.09 -9.73 3.04
N GLY A 79 -0.15 -9.14 1.86
CA GLY A 79 0.97 -9.24 0.94
C GLY A 79 1.10 -8.09 -0.03
N GLN A 80 2.36 -7.88 -0.50
CA GLN A 80 2.61 -7.01 -1.62
C GLN A 80 1.74 -7.40 -2.80
N MET A 81 1.06 -6.42 -3.38
CA MET A 81 0.08 -6.64 -4.44
C MET A 81 0.75 -6.87 -5.82
N HIS A 82 -0.04 -7.32 -6.79
CA HIS A 82 0.30 -7.30 -8.23
C HIS A 82 1.38 -8.27 -8.71
N GLY A 83 2.08 -8.98 -7.84
CA GLY A 83 3.11 -9.95 -8.23
C GLY A 83 2.51 -11.10 -9.03
N LEU A 84 3.25 -11.58 -10.05
CA LEU A 84 2.82 -12.71 -10.88
C LEU A 84 3.53 -13.99 -10.45
N VAL A 85 2.81 -14.93 -9.88
CA VAL A 85 3.28 -16.30 -9.61
C VAL A 85 2.61 -17.25 -10.60
N MET A 86 3.42 -17.99 -11.35
CA MET A 86 2.93 -18.99 -12.32
C MET A 86 3.36 -20.39 -11.89
N LEU A 87 2.40 -21.29 -11.76
CA LEU A 87 2.61 -22.67 -11.34
C LEU A 87 2.26 -23.65 -12.46
N ASP A 88 2.98 -24.76 -12.52
CA ASP A 88 2.61 -25.90 -13.38
C ASP A 88 1.43 -26.71 -12.75
N LYS A 89 0.98 -27.74 -13.46
CA LYS A 89 -0.08 -28.64 -13.02
C LYS A 89 0.21 -29.39 -11.70
N ASN A 90 1.47 -29.43 -11.28
CA ASN A 90 1.89 -30.09 -10.05
C ASN A 90 2.11 -29.07 -8.90
N GLY A 91 1.85 -27.78 -9.14
CA GLY A 91 2.06 -26.71 -8.17
C GLY A 91 3.51 -26.21 -8.09
N ASN A 92 4.39 -26.59 -9.01
CA ASN A 92 5.77 -26.09 -9.03
C ASN A 92 5.85 -24.69 -9.65
N VAL A 93 6.67 -23.84 -9.07
CA VAL A 93 6.94 -22.48 -9.59
C VAL A 93 7.69 -22.58 -10.92
N LEU A 94 7.19 -21.92 -11.95
CA LEU A 94 7.73 -21.94 -13.30
C LEU A 94 8.85 -20.91 -13.52
N ARG A 95 8.80 -19.81 -12.75
CA ARG A 95 9.77 -18.72 -12.83
C ARG A 95 9.69 -17.82 -11.59
N ARG A 96 10.70 -16.97 -11.39
CA ARG A 96 10.61 -15.87 -10.41
C ARG A 96 9.41 -14.98 -10.69
N SER A 97 8.78 -14.50 -9.64
CA SER A 97 7.66 -13.57 -9.71
C SER A 97 8.13 -12.19 -10.17
N ILE A 98 7.48 -11.64 -11.19
CA ILE A 98 7.62 -10.23 -11.57
C ILE A 98 6.77 -9.43 -10.58
N ILE A 99 7.39 -8.59 -9.74
CA ILE A 99 6.71 -7.90 -8.65
C ILE A 99 6.21 -6.50 -9.04
N TRP A 100 5.51 -5.84 -8.14
CA TRP A 100 4.76 -4.59 -8.36
C TRP A 100 5.58 -3.40 -8.88
N CYS A 101 6.87 -3.28 -8.53
CA CYS A 101 7.74 -2.17 -8.94
C CYS A 101 8.46 -2.41 -10.27
N ASP A 102 8.22 -3.54 -10.93
CA ASP A 102 8.76 -3.83 -12.26
C ASP A 102 8.12 -2.97 -13.36
N GLN A 103 8.93 -2.46 -14.29
CA GLN A 103 8.49 -1.53 -15.33
C GLN A 103 8.60 -2.10 -16.76
N ARG A 104 8.92 -3.41 -16.92
CA ARG A 104 9.19 -4.01 -18.23
C ARG A 104 7.99 -4.09 -19.18
N THR A 105 6.76 -3.98 -18.67
CA THR A 105 5.52 -4.34 -19.38
C THR A 105 4.80 -3.17 -20.05
N ALA A 106 5.51 -2.09 -20.38
CA ALA A 106 4.89 -0.90 -21.00
C ALA A 106 4.15 -1.21 -22.30
N LYS A 107 4.73 -2.06 -23.17
CA LYS A 107 4.11 -2.50 -24.44
C LYS A 107 2.83 -3.30 -24.20
N GLU A 108 2.83 -4.14 -23.19
CA GLU A 108 1.66 -4.93 -22.83
C GLU A 108 0.54 -4.07 -22.22
N CYS A 109 0.87 -2.96 -21.56
CA CYS A 109 -0.12 -1.96 -21.14
C CYS A 109 -0.78 -1.27 -22.35
N GLU A 110 -0.01 -0.96 -23.38
CA GLU A 110 -0.54 -0.45 -24.64
C GLU A 110 -1.44 -1.49 -25.34
N GLU A 111 -1.02 -2.77 -25.37
CA GLU A 111 -1.81 -3.89 -25.89
C GLU A 111 -3.14 -4.03 -25.14
N ILE A 112 -3.13 -4.04 -23.80
CA ILE A 112 -4.34 -4.11 -22.99
C ILE A 112 -5.28 -2.95 -23.31
N THR A 113 -4.74 -1.73 -23.36
CA THR A 113 -5.52 -0.52 -23.67
C THR A 113 -6.12 -0.58 -25.06
N ALA A 114 -5.38 -1.06 -26.07
CA ALA A 114 -5.87 -1.19 -27.43
C ALA A 114 -6.96 -2.26 -27.57
N ARG A 115 -6.79 -3.42 -26.90
CA ARG A 115 -7.72 -4.56 -26.99
C ARG A 115 -9.01 -4.36 -26.19
N VAL A 116 -8.92 -3.80 -24.99
CA VAL A 116 -10.09 -3.60 -24.09
C VAL A 116 -10.76 -2.25 -24.35
N GLY A 117 -9.97 -1.21 -24.66
CA GLY A 117 -10.38 0.18 -24.73
C GLY A 117 -10.17 0.89 -23.38
N ALA A 118 -9.49 2.06 -23.38
CA ALA A 118 -9.08 2.76 -22.17
C ALA A 118 -10.26 3.05 -21.22
N LYS A 119 -11.38 3.57 -21.76
CA LYS A 119 -12.58 3.87 -20.97
C LYS A 119 -13.21 2.60 -20.41
N ARG A 120 -13.38 1.57 -21.26
CA ARG A 120 -14.00 0.32 -20.85
C ARG A 120 -13.19 -0.43 -19.79
N LEU A 121 -11.87 -0.40 -19.90
CA LEU A 121 -10.97 -0.98 -18.90
C LEU A 121 -11.18 -0.32 -17.51
N ILE A 122 -11.25 1.02 -17.46
CA ILE A 122 -11.52 1.74 -16.21
C ILE A 122 -12.92 1.44 -15.68
N GLU A 123 -13.94 1.33 -16.52
CA GLU A 123 -15.30 0.97 -16.08
C GLU A 123 -15.36 -0.41 -15.42
N ILE A 124 -14.59 -1.39 -15.91
CA ILE A 124 -14.60 -2.76 -15.39
C ILE A 124 -13.61 -2.91 -14.22
N THR A 125 -12.36 -2.51 -14.42
CA THR A 125 -11.27 -2.78 -13.45
C THR A 125 -10.99 -1.61 -12.53
N ALA A 126 -11.74 -0.51 -12.69
CA ALA A 126 -11.62 0.75 -11.97
C ALA A 126 -10.25 1.44 -12.10
N ASN A 127 -9.39 0.96 -13.01
CA ASN A 127 -8.02 1.46 -13.17
C ASN A 127 -7.58 1.42 -14.65
N PRO A 128 -6.69 2.34 -15.09
CA PRO A 128 -6.03 2.24 -16.38
C PRO A 128 -4.99 1.11 -16.39
N ALA A 129 -4.50 0.73 -17.58
CA ALA A 129 -3.39 -0.22 -17.69
C ALA A 129 -2.10 0.36 -17.11
N LEU A 130 -1.47 -0.37 -16.19
CA LEU A 130 -0.24 0.04 -15.51
C LEU A 130 0.75 -1.13 -15.45
N THR A 131 2.04 -0.81 -15.60
CA THR A 131 3.15 -1.79 -15.57
C THR A 131 3.23 -2.54 -14.23
N GLY A 132 2.82 -1.90 -13.14
CA GLY A 132 2.75 -2.54 -11.82
C GLY A 132 1.73 -3.66 -11.72
N PHE A 133 0.69 -3.69 -12.54
CA PHE A 133 -0.43 -4.63 -12.42
C PHE A 133 -0.16 -5.99 -13.08
N THR A 134 -0.92 -7.01 -12.67
CA THR A 134 -0.63 -8.42 -13.01
C THR A 134 -0.92 -8.77 -14.47
N ALA A 135 -2.01 -8.23 -15.06
CA ALA A 135 -2.40 -8.59 -16.43
C ALA A 135 -1.31 -8.30 -17.45
N SER A 136 -0.63 -7.15 -17.36
CA SER A 136 0.47 -6.81 -18.26
C SER A 136 1.65 -7.77 -18.13
N LYS A 137 1.90 -8.30 -16.93
CA LYS A 137 2.96 -9.29 -16.67
C LYS A 137 2.61 -10.66 -17.26
N ILE A 138 1.34 -11.07 -17.19
CA ILE A 138 0.86 -12.30 -17.84
C ILE A 138 1.09 -12.22 -19.35
N LEU A 139 0.70 -11.11 -19.98
CA LEU A 139 0.92 -10.89 -21.40
C LEU A 139 2.42 -10.85 -21.75
N TRP A 140 3.23 -10.22 -20.91
CA TRP A 140 4.66 -10.18 -21.12
C TRP A 140 5.30 -11.59 -21.12
N VAL A 141 4.91 -12.45 -20.16
CA VAL A 141 5.40 -13.84 -20.14
C VAL A 141 4.92 -14.59 -21.36
N ARG A 142 3.66 -14.45 -21.76
CA ARG A 142 3.12 -15.06 -22.98
C ARG A 142 3.90 -14.63 -24.22
N ASN A 143 4.21 -13.35 -24.34
CA ASN A 143 4.87 -12.78 -25.53
C ASN A 143 6.37 -13.07 -25.56
N ASN A 144 7.06 -13.13 -24.41
CA ASN A 144 8.53 -13.22 -24.34
C ASN A 144 9.04 -14.57 -23.84
N GLN A 145 8.21 -15.39 -23.19
CA GLN A 145 8.55 -16.70 -22.62
C GLN A 145 7.40 -17.70 -22.88
N PRO A 146 7.00 -17.92 -24.15
CA PRO A 146 5.83 -18.73 -24.49
C PRO A 146 5.93 -20.19 -24.00
N GLU A 147 7.12 -20.74 -23.86
CA GLU A 147 7.35 -22.07 -23.32
C GLU A 147 7.07 -22.18 -21.82
N ILE A 148 7.20 -21.09 -21.06
CA ILE A 148 6.79 -20.98 -19.66
C ILE A 148 5.28 -20.84 -19.59
N TYR A 149 4.72 -19.94 -20.39
CA TYR A 149 3.27 -19.70 -20.44
C TYR A 149 2.52 -20.97 -20.77
N ALA A 150 2.99 -21.75 -21.74
CA ALA A 150 2.37 -23.01 -22.17
C ALA A 150 2.33 -24.11 -21.07
N LYS A 151 3.21 -24.02 -20.06
CA LYS A 151 3.22 -24.95 -18.91
C LYS A 151 2.38 -24.45 -17.74
N CYS A 152 1.95 -23.18 -17.78
CA CYS A 152 1.20 -22.59 -16.69
C CYS A 152 -0.18 -23.25 -16.55
N ALA A 153 -0.48 -23.72 -15.35
CA ALA A 153 -1.79 -24.26 -14.99
C ALA A 153 -2.50 -23.39 -13.95
N HIS A 154 -1.74 -22.62 -13.15
CA HIS A 154 -2.32 -21.76 -12.12
C HIS A 154 -1.55 -20.44 -12.03
N ILE A 155 -2.29 -19.34 -11.88
CA ILE A 155 -1.78 -18.00 -11.64
C ILE A 155 -2.23 -17.56 -10.24
N LEU A 156 -1.26 -17.17 -9.41
CA LEU A 156 -1.49 -16.69 -8.05
C LEU A 156 -0.80 -15.34 -7.83
N LEU A 157 -1.26 -14.63 -6.81
CA LEU A 157 -0.55 -13.47 -6.25
C LEU A 157 0.45 -13.91 -5.16
N PRO A 158 1.38 -13.05 -4.72
CA PRO A 158 2.42 -13.45 -3.76
C PRO A 158 1.87 -14.07 -2.47
N LYS A 159 0.88 -13.42 -1.81
CA LYS A 159 0.27 -13.96 -0.59
C LYS A 159 -0.54 -15.22 -0.85
N ASP A 160 -1.16 -15.32 -2.03
CA ASP A 160 -1.96 -16.48 -2.43
C ASP A 160 -1.08 -17.71 -2.61
N TYR A 161 0.15 -17.53 -3.09
CA TYR A 161 1.12 -18.60 -3.17
C TYR A 161 1.52 -19.10 -1.77
N VAL A 162 1.80 -18.20 -0.82
CA VAL A 162 2.10 -18.59 0.56
C VAL A 162 0.90 -19.30 1.19
N ARG A 163 -0.31 -18.82 0.94
CA ARG A 163 -1.54 -19.50 1.39
C ARG A 163 -1.68 -20.89 0.78
N TYR A 164 -1.43 -21.04 -0.52
CA TYR A 164 -1.42 -22.35 -1.19
C TYR A 164 -0.42 -23.32 -0.52
N MET A 165 0.77 -22.85 -0.18
CA MET A 165 1.77 -23.66 0.52
C MET A 165 1.34 -24.07 1.93
N LEU A 166 0.48 -23.29 2.58
CA LEU A 166 -0.09 -23.59 3.90
C LEU A 166 -1.26 -24.56 3.82
N THR A 167 -2.11 -24.47 2.80
CA THR A 167 -3.41 -25.14 2.75
C THR A 167 -3.52 -26.23 1.68
N GLY A 168 -2.79 -26.09 0.59
CA GLY A 168 -2.96 -26.88 -0.63
C GLY A 168 -4.07 -26.36 -1.56
N ASP A 169 -4.81 -25.32 -1.18
CA ASP A 169 -5.96 -24.80 -1.92
C ASP A 169 -5.58 -23.58 -2.78
N PHE A 170 -6.08 -23.56 -4.02
CA PHE A 170 -5.95 -22.40 -4.92
C PHE A 170 -7.09 -21.42 -4.65
N ALA A 171 -6.75 -20.26 -4.11
CA ALA A 171 -7.69 -19.21 -3.79
C ALA A 171 -7.05 -17.83 -3.95
N THR A 172 -7.87 -16.81 -4.18
CA THR A 172 -7.53 -15.39 -4.07
C THR A 172 -8.67 -14.63 -3.40
N GLU A 173 -8.50 -13.34 -3.13
CA GLU A 173 -9.58 -12.54 -2.56
C GLU A 173 -9.68 -11.17 -3.24
N VAL A 174 -10.82 -10.52 -3.06
CA VAL A 174 -11.25 -9.36 -3.84
C VAL A 174 -10.30 -8.16 -3.78
N SER A 175 -9.67 -7.89 -2.63
CA SER A 175 -8.86 -6.68 -2.48
C SER A 175 -7.56 -6.76 -3.29
N ASP A 176 -6.88 -7.90 -3.25
CA ASP A 176 -5.64 -8.13 -4.00
C ASP A 176 -5.95 -8.45 -5.47
N ALA A 177 -6.98 -9.24 -5.75
CA ALA A 177 -7.43 -9.53 -7.12
C ALA A 177 -7.83 -8.27 -7.90
N SER A 178 -8.31 -7.22 -7.22
CA SER A 178 -8.58 -5.91 -7.83
C SER A 178 -7.34 -5.32 -8.51
N GLY A 179 -6.15 -5.59 -8.00
CA GLY A 179 -4.88 -5.15 -8.57
C GLY A 179 -4.35 -6.02 -9.70
N MET A 180 -5.03 -7.11 -10.05
CA MET A 180 -4.65 -7.95 -11.19
C MET A 180 -5.05 -7.36 -12.55
N GLN A 181 -6.01 -6.43 -12.57
CA GLN A 181 -6.62 -5.86 -13.77
C GLN A 181 -7.42 -6.88 -14.61
N LEU A 182 -7.86 -7.94 -13.95
CA LEU A 182 -8.72 -9.01 -14.52
C LEU A 182 -10.04 -9.11 -13.78
N LEU A 183 -10.16 -8.45 -12.61
CA LEU A 183 -11.38 -8.44 -11.80
C LEU A 183 -12.34 -7.36 -12.32
N ASP A 184 -13.61 -7.70 -12.42
CA ASP A 184 -14.72 -6.74 -12.47
C ASP A 184 -14.91 -6.21 -11.05
N VAL A 185 -14.29 -5.05 -10.77
CA VAL A 185 -14.23 -4.46 -9.43
C VAL A 185 -15.62 -4.08 -8.90
N PRO A 186 -16.53 -3.50 -9.71
CA PRO A 186 -17.93 -3.31 -9.32
C PRO A 186 -18.64 -4.61 -8.89
N ASN A 187 -18.45 -5.70 -9.62
CA ASN A 187 -19.14 -6.97 -9.42
C ASN A 187 -18.36 -7.98 -8.58
N ARG A 188 -17.12 -7.67 -8.18
CA ARG A 188 -16.27 -8.48 -7.27
C ARG A 188 -15.99 -9.88 -7.79
N CYS A 189 -15.87 -10.07 -9.10
CA CYS A 189 -15.62 -11.36 -9.74
C CYS A 189 -14.71 -11.19 -10.97
N TRP A 190 -14.16 -12.29 -11.48
CA TRP A 190 -13.39 -12.23 -12.73
C TRP A 190 -14.22 -11.69 -13.88
N SER A 191 -13.66 -10.79 -14.67
CA SER A 191 -14.30 -10.20 -15.84
C SER A 191 -14.15 -11.11 -17.05
N ASP A 192 -15.23 -11.77 -17.45
CA ASP A 192 -15.21 -12.60 -18.67
C ASP A 192 -14.86 -11.75 -19.90
N GLU A 193 -15.34 -10.50 -19.98
CA GLU A 193 -15.04 -9.58 -21.08
C GLU A 193 -13.54 -9.27 -21.20
N VAL A 194 -12.88 -8.95 -20.07
CA VAL A 194 -11.43 -8.64 -20.08
C VAL A 194 -10.63 -9.89 -20.41
N LEU A 195 -10.97 -11.02 -19.83
CA LEU A 195 -10.30 -12.30 -20.07
C LEU A 195 -10.39 -12.71 -21.54
N GLU A 196 -11.59 -12.63 -22.15
CA GLU A 196 -11.80 -12.92 -23.56
C GLU A 196 -11.00 -11.97 -24.47
N LYS A 197 -11.08 -10.66 -24.22
CA LYS A 197 -10.34 -9.66 -25.01
C LYS A 197 -8.84 -9.81 -24.92
N LEU A 198 -8.32 -10.27 -23.77
CA LEU A 198 -6.89 -10.49 -23.57
C LEU A 198 -6.43 -11.91 -23.92
N ASP A 199 -7.36 -12.78 -24.28
CA ASP A 199 -7.09 -14.20 -24.58
C ASP A 199 -6.37 -14.90 -23.41
N ILE A 200 -6.94 -14.72 -22.19
CA ILE A 200 -6.48 -15.35 -20.96
C ILE A 200 -7.53 -16.37 -20.52
N ASP A 201 -7.11 -17.63 -20.41
CA ASP A 201 -8.01 -18.70 -19.94
C ASP A 201 -8.38 -18.49 -18.47
N LYS A 202 -9.67 -18.37 -18.19
CA LYS A 202 -10.21 -18.23 -16.82
C LYS A 202 -9.84 -19.42 -15.92
N ALA A 203 -9.61 -20.59 -16.48
CA ALA A 203 -9.19 -21.78 -15.73
C ALA A 203 -7.81 -21.64 -15.05
N LEU A 204 -6.97 -20.68 -15.49
CA LEU A 204 -5.71 -20.35 -14.85
C LEU A 204 -5.88 -19.60 -13.53
N LEU A 205 -7.05 -18.99 -13.30
CA LEU A 205 -7.31 -18.12 -12.17
C LEU A 205 -8.03 -18.87 -11.04
N PRO A 206 -7.65 -18.61 -9.77
CA PRO A 206 -8.29 -19.26 -8.63
C PRO A 206 -9.69 -18.69 -8.36
N LYS A 207 -10.45 -19.35 -7.51
CA LYS A 207 -11.72 -18.83 -6.98
C LYS A 207 -11.46 -17.57 -6.16
N VAL A 208 -12.32 -16.55 -6.33
CA VAL A 208 -12.29 -15.27 -5.59
C VAL A 208 -13.17 -15.39 -4.35
N TYR A 209 -12.65 -14.93 -3.21
CA TYR A 209 -13.31 -14.88 -1.91
C TYR A 209 -13.38 -13.45 -1.38
N GLU A 210 -14.19 -13.20 -0.36
CA GLU A 210 -14.05 -12.01 0.46
C GLU A 210 -12.89 -12.18 1.47
N SER A 211 -12.30 -11.09 1.89
CA SER A 211 -11.09 -11.10 2.73
C SER A 211 -11.20 -11.90 4.05
N PRO A 212 -12.32 -11.82 4.83
CA PRO A 212 -12.47 -12.60 6.06
C PRO A 212 -13.00 -14.04 5.84
N GLU A 213 -13.35 -14.44 4.61
CA GLU A 213 -13.81 -15.79 4.35
C GLU A 213 -12.71 -16.82 4.55
N VAL A 214 -13.08 -17.97 5.12
CA VAL A 214 -12.16 -19.11 5.26
C VAL A 214 -11.93 -19.72 3.88
N THR A 215 -10.67 -19.75 3.44
CA THR A 215 -10.26 -20.25 2.12
C THR A 215 -9.62 -21.63 2.16
N GLY A 216 -9.31 -22.12 3.34
CA GLY A 216 -8.71 -23.42 3.58
C GLY A 216 -8.29 -23.58 5.03
N VAL A 217 -7.61 -24.67 5.33
CA VAL A 217 -7.06 -24.97 6.65
C VAL A 217 -5.61 -25.42 6.53
N ILE A 218 -4.83 -25.25 7.60
CA ILE A 218 -3.44 -25.70 7.64
C ILE A 218 -3.39 -27.22 7.37
N SER A 219 -2.63 -27.61 6.36
CA SER A 219 -2.40 -29.01 5.98
C SER A 219 -1.47 -29.71 6.97
N GLU A 220 -1.48 -31.05 6.98
CA GLU A 220 -0.57 -31.86 7.79
C GLU A 220 0.92 -31.56 7.48
N GLU A 221 1.24 -31.30 6.23
CA GLU A 221 2.61 -30.98 5.80
C GLU A 221 3.03 -29.59 6.30
N ALA A 222 2.18 -28.58 6.11
CA ALA A 222 2.42 -27.24 6.59
C ALA A 222 2.48 -27.20 8.13
N ALA A 223 1.66 -27.98 8.83
CA ALA A 223 1.70 -28.10 10.28
C ALA A 223 3.05 -28.58 10.79
N LYS A 224 3.65 -29.58 10.15
CA LYS A 224 5.00 -30.08 10.49
C LYS A 224 6.09 -29.02 10.26
N ARG A 225 5.93 -28.21 9.23
CA ARG A 225 6.93 -27.19 8.82
C ARG A 225 6.83 -25.92 9.69
N THR A 226 5.62 -25.52 10.07
CA THR A 226 5.36 -24.24 10.76
C THR A 226 5.16 -24.37 12.26
N GLY A 227 4.81 -25.55 12.76
CA GLY A 227 4.42 -25.78 14.17
C GLY A 227 2.97 -25.40 14.47
N LEU A 228 2.18 -24.94 13.49
CA LEU A 228 0.72 -24.75 13.63
C LEU A 228 0.01 -26.09 13.80
N ALA A 229 -1.15 -26.06 14.42
CA ALA A 229 -2.03 -27.23 14.43
C ALA A 229 -2.65 -27.46 13.06
N ALA A 230 -2.63 -28.69 12.56
CA ALA A 230 -3.38 -29.06 11.35
C ALA A 230 -4.87 -28.77 11.57
N GLY A 231 -5.53 -28.22 10.54
CA GLY A 231 -6.92 -27.78 10.65
C GLY A 231 -7.13 -26.36 11.17
N THR A 232 -6.09 -25.61 11.59
CA THR A 232 -6.20 -24.18 11.88
C THR A 232 -6.67 -23.45 10.62
N ILE A 233 -7.68 -22.58 10.74
CA ILE A 233 -8.27 -21.90 9.59
C ILE A 233 -7.32 -20.85 8.99
N VAL A 234 -7.39 -20.70 7.67
CA VAL A 234 -6.70 -19.65 6.92
C VAL A 234 -7.76 -18.86 6.14
N VAL A 235 -7.79 -17.54 6.34
CA VAL A 235 -8.74 -16.66 5.63
C VAL A 235 -8.14 -16.10 4.34
N GLY A 236 -8.96 -15.44 3.53
CA GLY A 236 -8.56 -14.78 2.29
C GLY A 236 -7.40 -13.80 2.48
N GLY A 237 -7.36 -13.13 3.61
CA GLY A 237 -6.36 -12.09 3.86
C GLY A 237 -6.64 -10.82 3.08
N ALA A 238 -5.63 -10.02 2.77
CA ALA A 238 -5.82 -8.82 2.00
C ALA A 238 -4.51 -8.34 1.33
N GLY A 239 -4.61 -7.55 0.26
CA GLY A 239 -3.50 -6.73 -0.21
C GLY A 239 -3.03 -5.78 0.89
N ASP A 240 -1.77 -5.42 0.90
CA ASP A 240 -1.11 -4.70 2.00
C ASP A 240 -1.82 -3.39 2.41
N ASN A 241 -2.30 -2.59 1.45
CA ASN A 241 -3.02 -1.36 1.74
C ASN A 241 -4.41 -1.62 2.35
N ALA A 242 -5.13 -2.64 1.88
CA ALA A 242 -6.42 -3.03 2.43
C ALA A 242 -6.26 -3.65 3.83
N ALA A 243 -5.21 -4.44 4.05
CA ALA A 243 -4.83 -4.95 5.37
C ALA A 243 -4.48 -3.82 6.34
N ALA A 244 -3.68 -2.83 5.88
CA ALA A 244 -3.34 -1.65 6.68
C ALA A 244 -4.60 -0.85 7.07
N ALA A 245 -5.59 -0.75 6.18
CA ALA A 245 -6.85 -0.09 6.47
C ALA A 245 -7.60 -0.78 7.63
N VAL A 246 -7.68 -2.11 7.61
CA VAL A 246 -8.25 -2.87 8.73
C VAL A 246 -7.43 -2.67 10.00
N GLY A 247 -6.10 -2.81 9.93
CA GLY A 247 -5.20 -2.65 11.07
C GLY A 247 -5.12 -1.23 11.64
N THR A 248 -5.69 -0.25 10.97
CA THR A 248 -5.82 1.13 11.44
C THR A 248 -7.27 1.51 11.76
N GLY A 249 -8.23 0.64 11.49
CA GLY A 249 -9.66 0.89 11.74
C GLY A 249 -10.33 1.76 10.67
N VAL A 250 -9.74 1.87 9.47
CA VAL A 250 -10.34 2.58 8.31
C VAL A 250 -11.23 1.59 7.55
N VAL A 251 -12.40 1.32 8.10
CA VAL A 251 -13.32 0.26 7.66
C VAL A 251 -14.78 0.72 7.53
N GLU A 252 -15.02 2.02 7.51
CA GLU A 252 -16.35 2.66 7.39
C GLU A 252 -16.22 3.95 6.59
N ASP A 253 -17.31 4.39 5.94
CA ASP A 253 -17.38 5.68 5.27
C ASP A 253 -16.92 6.84 6.17
N GLY A 254 -16.30 7.85 5.58
CA GLY A 254 -15.75 9.00 6.28
C GLY A 254 -14.37 8.77 6.91
N LYS A 255 -13.91 7.51 6.99
CA LYS A 255 -12.60 7.19 7.53
C LYS A 255 -11.54 7.09 6.43
N ALA A 256 -10.38 7.68 6.70
CA ALA A 256 -9.25 7.72 5.78
C ALA A 256 -7.91 7.66 6.52
N PHE A 257 -6.87 7.25 5.82
CA PHE A 257 -5.50 7.44 6.31
C PHE A 257 -4.61 8.09 5.24
N THR A 258 -3.59 8.78 5.69
CA THR A 258 -2.48 9.26 4.87
C THR A 258 -1.18 8.63 5.36
N THR A 259 -0.40 8.09 4.43
CA THR A 259 0.92 7.52 4.73
C THR A 259 2.01 8.41 4.15
N ILE A 260 2.98 8.78 4.99
CA ILE A 260 4.20 9.47 4.57
C ILE A 260 5.36 8.48 4.76
N GLY A 261 5.53 7.62 3.77
CA GLY A 261 6.67 6.74 3.57
C GLY A 261 7.60 7.31 2.50
N THR A 262 8.37 6.50 1.79
CA THR A 262 9.14 6.93 0.60
C THR A 262 8.20 7.60 -0.40
N SER A 263 7.11 6.93 -0.76
CA SER A 263 5.94 7.49 -1.46
C SER A 263 4.86 7.90 -0.46
N GLY A 264 3.86 8.64 -0.93
CA GLY A 264 2.68 9.01 -0.16
C GLY A 264 1.44 8.29 -0.63
N VAL A 265 0.55 7.97 0.29
CA VAL A 265 -0.76 7.39 -0.02
C VAL A 265 -1.83 8.16 0.75
N VAL A 266 -2.91 8.49 0.08
CA VAL A 266 -4.17 8.89 0.72
C VAL A 266 -5.20 7.82 0.38
N PHE A 267 -5.66 7.11 1.38
CA PHE A 267 -6.61 6.01 1.28
C PHE A 267 -7.91 6.40 1.99
N ALA A 268 -9.05 6.18 1.35
CA ALA A 268 -10.36 6.36 1.96
C ALA A 268 -11.24 5.12 1.71
N HIS A 269 -11.89 4.65 2.77
CA HIS A 269 -12.91 3.61 2.68
C HIS A 269 -14.19 4.18 2.05
N THR A 270 -14.89 3.36 1.28
CA THR A 270 -16.19 3.70 0.70
C THR A 270 -17.13 2.49 0.73
N ASP A 271 -18.33 2.67 1.28
CA ASP A 271 -19.38 1.65 1.28
C ASP A 271 -20.01 1.48 -0.12
N ASN A 272 -19.89 2.49 -0.96
CA ASN A 272 -20.33 2.47 -2.35
C ASN A 272 -19.16 2.68 -3.30
N ILE A 273 -19.19 2.00 -4.45
CA ILE A 273 -18.11 2.13 -5.43
C ILE A 273 -18.05 3.55 -6.00
N SER A 274 -16.85 4.10 -6.07
CA SER A 274 -16.55 5.37 -6.73
C SER A 274 -15.32 5.20 -7.62
N ILE A 275 -15.45 5.48 -8.91
CA ILE A 275 -14.40 5.30 -9.92
C ILE A 275 -14.06 6.66 -10.53
N ASP A 276 -12.77 7.02 -10.56
CA ASP A 276 -12.33 8.19 -11.31
C ASP A 276 -12.25 7.87 -12.80
N PRO A 277 -13.08 8.50 -13.66
CA PRO A 277 -13.09 8.21 -15.08
C PRO A 277 -11.78 8.60 -15.81
N LYS A 278 -10.94 9.39 -15.15
CA LYS A 278 -9.62 9.81 -15.65
C LYS A 278 -8.48 8.89 -15.17
N GLY A 279 -8.76 7.96 -14.26
CA GLY A 279 -7.76 7.03 -13.71
C GLY A 279 -6.65 7.70 -12.88
N ARG A 280 -6.91 8.87 -12.30
CA ARG A 280 -5.92 9.61 -11.47
C ARG A 280 -5.68 8.98 -10.11
N VAL A 281 -6.65 8.22 -9.61
CA VAL A 281 -6.61 7.46 -8.35
C VAL A 281 -7.02 6.03 -8.61
N HIS A 282 -6.66 5.13 -7.69
CA HIS A 282 -7.04 3.73 -7.74
C HIS A 282 -8.34 3.50 -6.99
N THR A 283 -9.22 2.67 -7.54
CA THR A 283 -10.34 2.08 -6.81
C THR A 283 -10.18 0.57 -6.81
N PHE A 284 -10.27 -0.03 -5.62
CA PHE A 284 -10.21 -1.49 -5.42
C PHE A 284 -11.31 -1.93 -4.46
N CYS A 285 -11.68 -3.21 -4.48
CA CYS A 285 -12.41 -3.80 -3.38
C CYS A 285 -11.58 -3.66 -2.10
N CYS A 286 -12.19 -3.32 -0.98
CA CYS A 286 -11.48 -3.31 0.30
C CYS A 286 -11.62 -4.66 1.04
N ALA A 287 -10.97 -4.80 2.19
CA ALA A 287 -11.03 -6.02 2.99
C ALA A 287 -12.33 -6.17 3.80
N VAL A 288 -13.20 -5.17 3.76
CA VAL A 288 -14.57 -5.25 4.31
C VAL A 288 -15.49 -5.81 3.23
N PRO A 289 -16.23 -6.91 3.46
CA PRO A 289 -17.13 -7.50 2.47
C PRO A 289 -18.13 -6.48 1.94
N GLY A 290 -18.29 -6.45 0.61
CA GLY A 290 -19.25 -5.58 -0.06
C GLY A 290 -18.88 -4.10 -0.12
N ALA A 291 -17.65 -3.70 0.28
CA ALA A 291 -17.16 -2.32 0.25
C ALA A 291 -15.90 -2.15 -0.60
N TRP A 292 -15.53 -0.92 -0.86
CA TRP A 292 -14.38 -0.54 -1.70
C TRP A 292 -13.49 0.47 -0.98
N HIS A 293 -12.39 0.81 -1.60
CA HIS A 293 -11.57 1.96 -1.21
C HIS A 293 -11.09 2.73 -2.44
N VAL A 294 -10.83 4.00 -2.24
CA VAL A 294 -10.22 4.87 -3.24
C VAL A 294 -8.86 5.34 -2.70
N MET A 295 -7.85 5.31 -3.54
CA MET A 295 -6.47 5.57 -3.12
C MET A 295 -5.74 6.47 -4.12
N GLY A 296 -5.26 7.63 -3.64
CA GLY A 296 -4.29 8.47 -4.35
C GLY A 296 -2.87 8.10 -3.93
N VAL A 297 -1.95 8.07 -4.90
CA VAL A 297 -0.54 7.73 -4.66
C VAL A 297 0.35 8.83 -5.19
N THR A 298 1.25 9.35 -4.34
CA THR A 298 2.28 10.33 -4.71
C THR A 298 3.67 9.72 -4.62
N GLN A 299 4.59 10.11 -5.53
CA GLN A 299 5.90 9.46 -5.67
C GLN A 299 6.96 9.99 -4.70
N GLY A 300 6.87 11.25 -4.33
CA GLY A 300 7.95 11.98 -3.68
C GLY A 300 7.68 12.41 -2.22
N ALA A 301 6.97 11.63 -1.40
CA ALA A 301 6.61 12.00 -0.03
C ALA A 301 7.82 12.07 0.91
N GLY A 302 8.01 11.10 1.79
CA GLY A 302 9.16 11.04 2.69
C GLY A 302 10.51 10.97 1.96
N LEU A 303 10.51 10.51 0.70
CA LEU A 303 11.67 10.60 -0.18
C LEU A 303 12.20 12.04 -0.30
N SER A 304 11.32 13.03 -0.41
CA SER A 304 11.70 14.45 -0.48
C SER A 304 12.44 14.91 0.78
N LEU A 305 11.92 14.53 1.96
CA LEU A 305 12.57 14.86 3.22
C LEU A 305 13.89 14.10 3.41
N LYS A 306 13.93 12.81 3.01
CA LYS A 306 15.14 12.00 3.02
C LYS A 306 16.22 12.59 2.10
N TRP A 307 15.85 12.97 0.88
CA TRP A 307 16.74 13.64 -0.07
C TRP A 307 17.28 14.92 0.50
N PHE A 308 16.46 15.77 1.13
CA PHE A 308 16.90 17.00 1.75
C PHE A 308 17.85 16.75 2.93
N ARG A 309 17.52 15.77 3.79
CA ARG A 309 18.40 15.33 4.89
C ARG A 309 19.77 14.92 4.38
N ASP A 310 19.81 14.07 3.36
CA ASP A 310 21.05 13.44 2.90
C ASP A 310 21.98 14.43 2.17
N ASN A 311 21.42 15.47 1.54
CA ASN A 311 22.19 16.46 0.77
C ASN A 311 22.47 17.78 1.51
N PHE A 312 21.63 18.16 2.49
CA PHE A 312 21.71 19.49 3.10
C PHE A 312 21.84 19.48 4.64
N CYS A 313 21.64 18.34 5.31
CA CYS A 313 21.58 18.25 6.76
C CYS A 313 22.75 17.43 7.36
N GLY A 314 23.99 17.63 6.87
CA GLY A 314 25.17 16.94 7.39
C GLY A 314 25.41 17.21 8.87
N ALA A 315 25.37 18.48 9.28
CA ALA A 315 25.57 18.89 10.68
C ALA A 315 24.48 18.32 11.61
N GLU A 316 23.24 18.27 11.16
CA GLU A 316 22.13 17.67 11.93
C GLU A 316 22.33 16.16 12.11
N LYS A 317 22.81 15.46 11.08
CA LYS A 317 23.13 14.03 11.17
C LYS A 317 24.24 13.74 12.17
N GLU A 318 25.33 14.52 12.15
CA GLU A 318 26.44 14.38 13.10
C GLU A 318 26.00 14.72 14.52
N THR A 319 25.25 15.81 14.71
CA THR A 319 24.72 16.21 16.02
C THR A 319 23.78 15.15 16.58
N ALA A 320 22.84 14.63 15.76
CA ALA A 320 21.91 13.60 16.15
C ALA A 320 22.61 12.31 16.57
N ALA A 321 23.66 11.91 15.83
CA ALA A 321 24.47 10.75 16.17
C ALA A 321 25.16 10.94 17.53
N GLY A 322 25.72 12.13 17.80
CA GLY A 322 26.32 12.47 19.10
C GLY A 322 25.32 12.51 20.27
N MET A 323 24.05 12.81 19.99
CA MET A 323 22.97 12.84 20.97
C MET A 323 22.24 11.49 21.12
N GLY A 324 22.49 10.52 20.26
CA GLY A 324 21.76 9.25 20.23
C GLY A 324 20.28 9.38 19.86
N VAL A 325 19.94 10.37 19.00
CA VAL A 325 18.57 10.63 18.51
C VAL A 325 18.50 10.51 17.01
N ASP A 326 17.26 10.39 16.48
CA ASP A 326 17.03 10.40 15.04
C ASP A 326 17.27 11.81 14.46
N PRO A 327 18.01 11.98 13.33
CA PRO A 327 18.20 13.26 12.68
C PRO A 327 16.89 14.01 12.36
N TYR A 328 15.82 13.31 12.06
CA TYR A 328 14.50 13.91 11.79
C TYR A 328 13.94 14.66 13.00
N TYR A 329 14.29 14.25 14.23
CA TYR A 329 13.91 15.01 15.43
C TYR A 329 14.50 16.43 15.41
N LEU A 330 15.79 16.59 15.08
CA LEU A 330 16.42 17.92 14.98
C LEU A 330 15.86 18.70 13.79
N MET A 331 15.62 18.04 12.67
CA MET A 331 15.02 18.66 11.48
C MET A 331 13.63 19.22 11.78
N ASP A 332 12.78 18.51 12.52
CA ASP A 332 11.47 18.99 12.96
C ASP A 332 11.59 20.28 13.80
N GLN A 333 12.53 20.31 14.76
CA GLN A 333 12.76 21.48 15.59
C GLN A 333 13.22 22.71 14.76
N GLN A 334 14.00 22.47 13.71
CA GLN A 334 14.47 23.52 12.81
C GLN A 334 13.36 24.00 11.86
N ALA A 335 12.61 23.09 11.27
CA ALA A 335 11.47 23.42 10.41
C ALA A 335 10.40 24.24 11.16
N ALA A 336 10.20 23.98 12.46
CA ALA A 336 9.28 24.73 13.31
C ALA A 336 9.66 26.22 13.48
N ARG A 337 10.90 26.61 13.19
CA ARG A 337 11.35 28.02 13.27
C ARG A 337 10.89 28.87 12.08
N SER A 338 10.60 28.22 10.94
CA SER A 338 10.08 28.92 9.77
C SER A 338 8.56 29.10 9.87
N PRO A 339 8.00 30.22 9.42
CA PRO A 339 6.54 30.44 9.43
C PRO A 339 5.83 29.57 8.38
N ILE A 340 4.52 29.45 8.51
CA ILE A 340 3.65 28.83 7.47
C ILE A 340 3.89 29.55 6.15
N GLY A 341 4.04 28.78 5.06
CA GLY A 341 4.35 29.26 3.72
C GLY A 341 5.82 29.70 3.54
N CYS A 342 6.69 29.43 4.54
CA CYS A 342 8.15 29.50 4.42
C CYS A 342 8.65 30.82 3.81
N ASN A 343 8.06 31.95 4.25
CA ASN A 343 8.37 33.28 3.67
C ASN A 343 8.11 33.37 2.15
N ARG A 344 7.05 32.71 1.63
CA ARG A 344 6.63 32.61 0.22
C ARG A 344 7.50 31.65 -0.61
N LEU A 345 8.06 30.62 0.00
CA LEU A 345 8.77 29.54 -0.66
C LEU A 345 7.86 28.32 -0.80
N LEU A 346 7.68 27.85 -2.02
CA LEU A 346 6.94 26.62 -2.33
C LEU A 346 7.88 25.55 -2.86
N TYR A 347 7.57 24.28 -2.57
CA TYR A 347 8.30 23.12 -3.07
C TYR A 347 7.35 22.16 -3.79
N LEU A 348 7.76 21.69 -4.98
CA LEU A 348 7.11 20.62 -5.72
C LEU A 348 7.88 19.31 -5.48
N PRO A 349 7.24 18.26 -4.90
CA PRO A 349 7.94 17.04 -4.47
C PRO A 349 8.16 16.02 -5.60
N TYR A 350 8.16 16.40 -6.86
CA TYR A 350 8.13 15.50 -8.02
C TYR A 350 9.51 14.94 -8.39
N LEU A 351 10.32 14.54 -7.41
CA LEU A 351 11.70 14.06 -7.63
C LEU A 351 11.80 12.86 -8.58
N MET A 352 10.75 12.04 -8.64
CA MET A 352 10.67 10.81 -9.45
C MET A 352 9.51 10.86 -10.46
N GLY A 353 9.12 12.06 -10.89
CA GLY A 353 7.83 12.23 -11.56
C GLY A 353 6.69 12.22 -10.54
N GLU A 354 5.44 12.24 -11.01
CA GLU A 354 4.28 12.17 -10.13
C GLU A 354 3.16 11.30 -10.72
N ARG A 355 2.47 10.56 -9.84
CA ARG A 355 1.30 9.74 -10.19
C ARG A 355 0.03 10.56 -9.99
N THR A 356 -0.52 10.59 -8.81
CA THR A 356 -1.74 11.36 -8.50
C THR A 356 -1.41 12.82 -8.22
N PRO A 357 -2.09 13.80 -8.85
CA PRO A 357 -3.15 13.66 -9.86
C PRO A 357 -2.64 13.79 -11.30
N HIS A 358 -1.34 13.94 -11.52
CA HIS A 358 -0.79 14.44 -12.77
C HIS A 358 -0.53 13.34 -13.81
N LEU A 359 -0.23 12.10 -13.37
CA LEU A 359 0.16 10.97 -14.22
C LEU A 359 1.31 11.35 -15.19
N ASP A 360 2.30 12.07 -14.65
CA ASP A 360 3.39 12.66 -15.41
C ASP A 360 4.76 12.14 -14.92
N PRO A 361 5.42 11.24 -15.66
CA PRO A 361 6.73 10.71 -15.30
C PRO A 361 7.87 11.72 -15.53
N ASP A 362 7.64 12.79 -16.30
CA ASP A 362 8.66 13.76 -16.72
C ASP A 362 8.74 14.97 -15.78
N CYS A 363 7.72 15.23 -14.97
CA CYS A 363 7.80 16.32 -14.00
C CYS A 363 8.90 16.09 -12.95
N ARG A 364 9.46 17.18 -12.44
CA ARG A 364 10.60 17.15 -11.49
C ARG A 364 10.37 18.11 -10.33
N GLY A 365 11.10 17.86 -9.23
CA GLY A 365 11.09 18.70 -8.06
C GLY A 365 11.56 20.12 -8.35
N ALA A 366 10.94 21.11 -7.69
CA ALA A 366 11.30 22.50 -7.84
C ALA A 366 11.06 23.30 -6.56
N PHE A 367 11.93 24.28 -6.28
CA PHE A 367 11.69 25.34 -5.32
C PHE A 367 11.30 26.61 -6.07
N ILE A 368 10.17 27.20 -5.72
CA ILE A 368 9.63 28.41 -6.34
C ILE A 368 9.51 29.51 -5.29
N GLY A 369 10.08 30.68 -5.59
CA GLY A 369 10.01 31.85 -4.70
C GLY A 369 11.26 32.08 -3.85
N LEU A 370 12.39 31.42 -4.15
CA LEU A 370 13.65 31.64 -3.45
C LEU A 370 14.10 33.12 -3.55
N SER A 371 14.55 33.65 -2.43
CA SER A 371 15.16 34.97 -2.31
C SER A 371 16.33 34.93 -1.33
N ALA A 372 17.13 36.00 -1.26
CA ALA A 372 18.31 36.07 -0.40
C ALA A 372 18.01 36.01 1.11
N MET A 373 16.74 36.15 1.51
CA MET A 373 16.33 36.04 2.92
C MET A 373 16.11 34.61 3.39
N HIS A 374 15.89 33.66 2.47
CA HIS A 374 15.59 32.28 2.83
C HIS A 374 16.78 31.56 3.42
N THR A 375 16.51 30.81 4.46
CA THR A 375 17.47 29.93 5.12
C THR A 375 17.22 28.48 4.80
N LYS A 376 18.15 27.60 5.17
CA LYS A 376 17.95 26.16 5.11
C LYS A 376 16.66 25.71 5.84
N TYR A 377 16.28 26.39 6.91
CA TYR A 377 15.08 26.05 7.69
C TYR A 377 13.77 26.34 6.93
N ASP A 378 13.76 27.41 6.14
CA ASP A 378 12.65 27.74 5.26
C ASP A 378 12.53 26.68 4.16
N MET A 379 13.65 26.27 3.56
CA MET A 379 13.66 25.21 2.55
C MET A 379 13.20 23.86 3.13
N LEU A 380 13.66 23.50 4.33
CA LEU A 380 13.27 22.27 5.02
C LEU A 380 11.76 22.21 5.28
N ARG A 381 11.21 23.32 5.81
CA ARG A 381 9.77 23.43 6.02
C ARG A 381 8.99 23.41 4.70
N ALA A 382 9.50 24.09 3.67
CA ALA A 382 8.89 24.08 2.34
C ALA A 382 8.79 22.66 1.76
N VAL A 383 9.80 21.80 1.99
CA VAL A 383 9.75 20.38 1.61
C VAL A 383 8.59 19.66 2.31
N MET A 384 8.43 19.83 3.62
CA MET A 384 7.33 19.20 4.38
C MET A 384 5.96 19.73 3.94
N GLU A 385 5.82 21.03 3.75
CA GLU A 385 4.57 21.66 3.27
C GLU A 385 4.25 21.23 1.83
N GLY A 386 5.25 21.16 0.93
CA GLY A 386 5.08 20.74 -0.46
C GLY A 386 4.59 19.29 -0.57
N VAL A 387 5.13 18.38 0.24
CA VAL A 387 4.64 16.99 0.35
C VAL A 387 3.20 16.97 0.86
N THR A 388 2.88 17.80 1.86
CA THR A 388 1.53 17.90 2.42
C THR A 388 0.52 18.39 1.36
N TYR A 389 0.91 19.37 0.53
CA TYR A 389 0.08 19.87 -0.57
C TYR A 389 -0.11 18.81 -1.67
N SER A 390 0.94 18.08 -2.02
CA SER A 390 0.84 16.98 -3.00
C SER A 390 -0.12 15.89 -2.54
N GLN A 391 -0.10 15.52 -1.26
CA GLN A 391 -1.08 14.59 -0.72
C GLN A 391 -2.49 15.19 -0.64
N ARG A 392 -2.61 16.49 -0.38
CA ARG A 392 -3.90 17.18 -0.45
C ARG A 392 -4.51 17.13 -1.85
N ASP A 393 -3.72 17.18 -2.92
CA ASP A 393 -4.22 16.97 -4.28
C ASP A 393 -4.98 15.63 -4.39
N SER A 394 -4.49 14.56 -3.76
CA SER A 394 -5.21 13.29 -3.69
C SER A 394 -6.54 13.44 -2.93
N VAL A 395 -6.55 14.11 -1.77
CA VAL A 395 -7.77 14.39 -0.99
C VAL A 395 -8.80 15.15 -1.84
N GLU A 396 -8.37 16.17 -2.58
CA GLU A 396 -9.28 16.96 -3.41
C GLU A 396 -9.83 16.13 -4.60
N VAL A 397 -9.04 15.23 -5.20
CA VAL A 397 -9.57 14.28 -6.20
C VAL A 397 -10.65 13.40 -5.58
N LEU A 398 -10.41 12.82 -4.41
CA LEU A 398 -11.38 11.98 -3.71
C LEU A 398 -12.68 12.76 -3.41
N LYS A 399 -12.59 14.00 -2.95
CA LYS A 399 -13.76 14.86 -2.72
C LYS A 399 -14.56 15.11 -4.00
N THR A 400 -13.90 15.32 -5.15
CA THR A 400 -14.60 15.49 -6.45
C THR A 400 -15.35 14.23 -6.88
N MET A 401 -14.98 13.07 -6.34
CA MET A 401 -15.65 11.78 -6.58
C MET A 401 -16.79 11.52 -5.57
N GLY A 402 -17.05 12.44 -4.65
CA GLY A 402 -18.09 12.31 -3.61
C GLY A 402 -17.65 11.46 -2.41
N VAL A 403 -16.35 11.19 -2.26
CA VAL A 403 -15.82 10.44 -1.11
C VAL A 403 -15.75 11.36 0.11
N SER A 404 -16.39 10.96 1.20
CA SER A 404 -16.34 11.67 2.48
C SER A 404 -15.03 11.36 3.23
N ILE A 405 -14.48 12.40 3.88
CA ILE A 405 -13.32 12.26 4.78
C ILE A 405 -13.61 13.13 6.00
N ASP A 406 -14.05 12.49 7.09
CA ASP A 406 -14.42 13.17 8.34
C ASP A 406 -13.24 13.26 9.31
N GLY A 407 -12.23 12.44 9.14
CA GLY A 407 -11.00 12.43 9.90
C GLY A 407 -9.91 11.63 9.19
N MET A 408 -8.66 11.92 9.55
CA MET A 408 -7.48 11.34 8.91
C MET A 408 -6.59 10.63 9.92
N LEU A 409 -6.14 9.43 9.59
CA LEU A 409 -5.04 8.79 10.32
C LEU A 409 -3.72 9.09 9.62
N ALA A 410 -2.71 9.50 10.37
CA ALA A 410 -1.35 9.67 9.85
C ALA A 410 -0.52 8.40 10.13
N CYS A 411 0.01 7.82 9.06
CA CYS A 411 0.79 6.58 9.09
C CYS A 411 2.18 6.81 8.47
N GLY A 412 3.05 5.79 8.59
CA GLY A 412 4.41 5.85 8.08
C GLY A 412 5.35 6.72 8.93
N GLY A 413 6.60 6.83 8.49
CA GLY A 413 7.65 7.58 9.22
C GLY A 413 7.30 9.04 9.44
N GLY A 414 6.78 9.73 8.41
CA GLY A 414 6.37 11.13 8.52
C GLY A 414 5.18 11.34 9.46
N GLY A 415 4.30 10.35 9.60
CA GLY A 415 3.21 10.38 10.57
C GLY A 415 3.66 10.39 12.04
N SER A 416 4.92 10.06 12.33
CA SER A 416 5.51 10.14 13.66
C SER A 416 5.82 11.58 14.08
N SER A 417 6.05 12.50 13.13
CA SER A 417 6.36 13.92 13.41
C SER A 417 5.11 14.66 13.89
N LYS A 418 5.18 15.23 15.11
CA LYS A 418 4.10 16.06 15.65
C LYS A 418 3.88 17.32 14.81
N LEU A 419 4.98 17.92 14.31
CA LEU A 419 4.93 19.10 13.45
C LEU A 419 4.18 18.77 12.14
N TRP A 420 4.55 17.65 11.50
CA TRP A 420 3.94 17.26 10.23
C TRP A 420 2.46 16.88 10.38
N ARG A 421 2.11 16.19 11.45
CA ARG A 421 0.68 15.92 11.76
C ARG A 421 -0.14 17.21 11.92
N GLN A 422 0.44 18.27 12.54
CA GLN A 422 -0.24 19.56 12.61
C GLN A 422 -0.38 20.21 11.24
N MET A 423 0.65 20.13 10.38
CA MET A 423 0.56 20.60 8.99
C MET A 423 -0.55 19.87 8.22
N LEU A 424 -0.66 18.56 8.41
CA LEU A 424 -1.74 17.75 7.81
C LEU A 424 -3.12 18.21 8.32
N ALA A 425 -3.29 18.36 9.64
CA ALA A 425 -4.55 18.78 10.25
C ALA A 425 -5.00 20.15 9.74
N ASP A 426 -4.06 21.12 9.73
CA ASP A 426 -4.35 22.50 9.29
C ASP A 426 -4.62 22.56 7.76
N THR A 427 -3.89 21.73 6.97
CA THR A 427 -4.02 21.72 5.51
C THR A 427 -5.27 20.98 5.03
N TYR A 428 -5.65 19.88 5.69
CA TYR A 428 -6.86 19.11 5.36
C TYR A 428 -8.10 19.66 6.04
N ASN A 429 -7.93 20.54 7.03
CA ASN A 429 -8.99 21.07 7.89
C ASN A 429 -9.83 19.95 8.53
N CYS A 430 -9.16 18.94 9.07
CA CYS A 430 -9.77 17.84 9.80
C CYS A 430 -8.85 17.33 10.92
N ALA A 431 -9.41 16.63 11.90
CA ALA A 431 -8.65 16.00 12.96
C ALA A 431 -7.72 14.92 12.40
N VAL A 432 -6.44 14.95 12.83
CA VAL A 432 -5.43 13.95 12.47
C VAL A 432 -5.06 13.14 13.71
N ARG A 433 -5.13 11.82 13.61
CA ARG A 433 -4.79 10.88 14.69
C ARG A 433 -3.70 9.91 14.24
N THR A 434 -3.16 9.15 15.17
CA THR A 434 -2.29 8.00 14.90
C THR A 434 -2.84 6.78 15.66
N VAL A 435 -2.49 5.59 15.17
CA VAL A 435 -2.81 4.33 15.84
C VAL A 435 -1.73 4.03 16.89
N VAL A 436 -2.11 3.42 18.00
CA VAL A 436 -1.16 3.00 19.05
C VAL A 436 -0.30 1.83 18.55
N SER A 437 -0.91 0.83 17.91
CA SER A 437 -0.21 -0.31 17.34
C SER A 437 0.66 0.11 16.14
N LYS A 438 1.85 -0.50 16.03
CA LYS A 438 2.75 -0.34 14.88
C LYS A 438 2.64 -1.48 13.86
N GLU A 439 1.72 -2.42 14.10
CA GLU A 439 1.61 -3.69 13.36
C GLU A 439 0.56 -3.66 12.24
N GLY A 440 0.30 -2.49 11.66
CA GLY A 440 -0.75 -2.21 10.67
C GLY A 440 -1.26 -3.39 9.84
N PRO A 441 -0.56 -3.82 8.75
CA PRO A 441 -1.07 -4.91 7.89
C PRO A 441 -1.20 -6.25 8.61
N ALA A 442 -0.22 -6.64 9.46
CA ALA A 442 -0.27 -7.89 10.21
C ALA A 442 -1.46 -7.92 11.19
N LEU A 443 -1.70 -6.80 11.90
CA LEU A 443 -2.87 -6.67 12.78
C LEU A 443 -4.18 -6.74 11.99
N GLY A 444 -4.22 -6.08 10.83
CA GLY A 444 -5.39 -6.10 9.95
C GLY A 444 -5.80 -7.52 9.55
N VAL A 445 -4.86 -8.32 9.07
CA VAL A 445 -5.18 -9.69 8.66
C VAL A 445 -5.40 -10.63 9.85
N ALA A 446 -4.85 -10.35 11.02
CA ALA A 446 -5.22 -11.05 12.25
C ALA A 446 -6.69 -10.76 12.65
N ILE A 447 -7.16 -9.51 12.49
CA ILE A 447 -8.58 -9.17 12.69
C ILE A 447 -9.46 -9.93 11.69
N LEU A 448 -9.07 -9.99 10.40
CA LEU A 448 -9.80 -10.78 9.40
C LEU A 448 -9.86 -12.28 9.80
N ALA A 449 -8.75 -12.83 10.27
CA ALA A 449 -8.71 -14.21 10.79
C ALA A 449 -9.63 -14.39 11.99
N GLY A 450 -9.71 -13.41 12.89
CA GLY A 450 -10.64 -13.40 14.01
C GLY A 450 -12.11 -13.42 13.60
N VAL A 451 -12.45 -12.73 12.50
CA VAL A 451 -13.79 -12.79 11.90
C VAL A 451 -14.06 -14.17 11.32
N GLY A 452 -13.13 -14.71 10.52
CA GLY A 452 -13.25 -16.06 9.95
C GLY A 452 -13.34 -17.17 11.01
N ALA A 453 -12.67 -16.99 12.17
CA ALA A 453 -12.75 -17.90 13.33
C ALA A 453 -14.00 -17.70 14.20
N GLY A 454 -14.85 -16.71 13.89
CA GLY A 454 -16.04 -16.39 14.69
C GLY A 454 -15.76 -15.74 16.04
N LEU A 455 -14.55 -15.21 16.24
CA LEU A 455 -14.20 -14.42 17.46
C LEU A 455 -14.74 -12.99 17.41
N TYR A 456 -14.90 -12.45 16.21
CA TYR A 456 -15.50 -11.15 15.96
C TYR A 456 -16.69 -11.29 15.01
N PRO A 457 -17.82 -10.60 15.28
CA PRO A 457 -19.02 -10.68 14.42
C PRO A 457 -18.80 -10.08 13.01
N SER A 458 -17.94 -9.07 12.89
CA SER A 458 -17.61 -8.39 11.64
C SER A 458 -16.22 -7.75 11.72
N VAL A 459 -15.71 -7.29 10.57
CA VAL A 459 -14.43 -6.55 10.51
C VAL A 459 -14.50 -5.28 11.34
N GLN A 460 -15.62 -4.54 11.27
CA GLN A 460 -15.84 -3.32 12.03
C GLN A 460 -15.81 -3.59 13.55
N GLU A 461 -16.51 -4.63 14.01
CA GLU A 461 -16.53 -4.98 15.44
C GLU A 461 -15.15 -5.45 15.93
N GLY A 462 -14.42 -6.23 15.10
CA GLY A 462 -13.04 -6.59 15.37
C GLY A 462 -12.15 -5.35 15.54
N CYS A 463 -12.27 -4.38 14.62
CA CYS A 463 -11.53 -3.12 14.72
C CYS A 463 -11.89 -2.32 15.98
N ARG A 464 -13.18 -2.19 16.34
CA ARG A 464 -13.61 -1.48 17.55
C ARG A 464 -13.05 -2.12 18.83
N ARG A 465 -12.95 -3.44 18.85
CA ARG A 465 -12.37 -4.17 19.98
C ARG A 465 -10.86 -3.97 20.09
N VAL A 466 -10.14 -4.03 18.98
CA VAL A 466 -8.69 -4.15 18.93
C VAL A 466 -7.97 -2.81 18.75
N ILE A 467 -8.49 -1.92 17.89
CA ILE A 467 -7.78 -0.69 17.53
C ILE A 467 -7.87 0.36 18.63
N ARG A 468 -6.72 0.94 18.95
CA ARG A 468 -6.61 2.07 19.89
C ARG A 468 -5.97 3.24 19.17
N LEU A 469 -6.60 4.42 19.28
CA LEU A 469 -6.13 5.67 18.67
C LEU A 469 -5.54 6.59 19.74
N ASN A 470 -4.49 7.30 19.35
CA ASN A 470 -3.95 8.39 20.14
C ASN A 470 -4.89 9.62 20.09
N ALA A 471 -4.67 10.57 21.01
CA ALA A 471 -5.39 11.82 21.01
C ALA A 471 -5.28 12.55 19.66
N PRO A 472 -6.36 13.21 19.17
CA PRO A 472 -6.32 13.91 17.92
C PRO A 472 -5.42 15.13 17.97
N GLN A 473 -4.83 15.47 16.84
CA GLN A 473 -4.35 16.79 16.53
C GLN A 473 -5.44 17.52 15.74
N GLU A 474 -6.09 18.49 16.40
CA GLU A 474 -7.13 19.29 15.77
C GLU A 474 -6.51 20.38 14.88
N PRO A 475 -7.19 20.80 13.80
CA PRO A 475 -6.76 21.94 13.01
C PRO A 475 -6.79 23.23 13.85
N ILE A 476 -5.78 24.07 13.67
CA ILE A 476 -5.72 25.40 14.28
C ILE A 476 -6.44 26.38 13.35
N GLU A 477 -7.57 26.91 13.78
CA GLU A 477 -8.46 27.76 12.95
C GLU A 477 -7.70 28.92 12.26
N GLU A 478 -6.77 29.56 12.93
CA GLU A 478 -5.96 30.66 12.37
C GLU A 478 -4.97 30.20 11.28
N ASN A 479 -4.61 28.93 11.25
CA ASN A 479 -3.67 28.37 10.29
C ASN A 479 -4.34 27.92 9.01
N VAL A 480 -5.58 27.39 9.10
CA VAL A 480 -6.33 26.84 7.96
C VAL A 480 -6.37 27.81 6.77
N PRO A 481 -6.78 29.09 6.90
CA PRO A 481 -6.80 30.00 5.76
C PRO A 481 -5.41 30.36 5.22
N LYS A 482 -4.36 30.27 6.04
CA LYS A 482 -2.99 30.49 5.58
C LYS A 482 -2.55 29.33 4.67
N TYR A 483 -2.72 28.08 5.11
CA TYR A 483 -2.43 26.90 4.29
C TYR A 483 -3.28 26.87 3.02
N GLU A 484 -4.55 27.23 3.10
CA GLU A 484 -5.43 27.33 1.95
C GLU A 484 -4.90 28.29 0.88
N ALA A 485 -4.42 29.46 1.30
CA ALA A 485 -3.85 30.46 0.38
C ALA A 485 -2.60 29.94 -0.35
N PHE A 486 -1.69 29.26 0.37
CA PHE A 486 -0.52 28.66 -0.21
C PHE A 486 -0.85 27.44 -1.09
N TYR A 487 -1.78 26.61 -0.67
CA TYR A 487 -2.25 25.48 -1.49
C TYR A 487 -2.85 25.94 -2.83
N ARG A 488 -3.69 26.98 -2.83
CA ARG A 488 -4.21 27.58 -4.08
C ARG A 488 -3.09 28.07 -5.01
N MET A 489 -1.99 28.56 -4.45
CA MET A 489 -0.84 28.95 -5.27
C MET A 489 -0.07 27.72 -5.75
N TYR A 490 0.10 26.70 -4.90
CA TYR A 490 0.73 25.43 -5.24
C TYR A 490 0.06 24.76 -6.45
N THR A 491 -1.27 24.69 -6.49
CA THR A 491 -2.02 24.04 -7.58
C THR A 491 -1.82 24.70 -8.94
N LYS A 492 -1.33 25.95 -9.00
CA LYS A 492 -1.02 26.66 -10.25
C LYS A 492 0.36 26.33 -10.83
N LEU A 493 1.25 25.76 -10.01
CA LEU A 493 2.65 25.58 -10.39
C LEU A 493 2.85 24.45 -11.40
N TYR A 494 2.25 23.28 -11.18
CA TYR A 494 2.38 22.18 -12.13
C TYR A 494 1.88 22.57 -13.55
N PRO A 495 0.68 23.13 -13.73
CA PRO A 495 0.23 23.58 -15.06
C PRO A 495 1.17 24.60 -15.70
N ALA A 496 1.78 25.50 -14.93
CA ALA A 496 2.71 26.50 -15.41
C ALA A 496 4.07 25.93 -15.85
N LEU A 497 4.49 24.79 -15.25
CA LEU A 497 5.79 24.18 -15.50
C LEU A 497 5.74 22.96 -16.42
N LYS A 498 4.55 22.45 -16.69
CA LYS A 498 4.33 21.18 -17.40
C LYS A 498 5.07 21.09 -18.75
N ASP A 499 5.02 22.15 -19.55
CA ASP A 499 5.69 22.15 -20.86
C ASP A 499 7.21 22.23 -20.71
N CYS A 500 7.70 23.00 -19.73
CA CYS A 500 9.13 23.04 -19.39
C CYS A 500 9.68 21.67 -18.96
N TYR A 501 8.89 20.86 -18.21
CA TYR A 501 9.32 19.51 -17.83
C TYR A 501 9.50 18.59 -19.04
N LYS A 502 8.58 18.66 -20.02
CA LYS A 502 8.69 17.88 -21.26
C LYS A 502 9.91 18.27 -22.08
N GLU A 503 10.15 19.58 -22.21
CA GLU A 503 11.31 20.09 -22.93
C GLU A 503 12.62 19.67 -22.22
N LEU A 504 12.65 19.77 -20.90
CA LEU A 504 13.82 19.35 -20.10
C LEU A 504 14.08 17.83 -20.21
N ALA A 505 13.05 17.01 -20.25
CA ALA A 505 13.18 15.57 -20.41
C ALA A 505 13.68 15.16 -21.81
N ALA A 506 13.55 16.02 -22.80
CA ALA A 506 14.02 15.79 -24.18
C ALA A 506 15.49 16.21 -24.41
N LEU A 507 16.10 16.94 -23.46
CA LEU A 507 17.54 17.32 -23.50
C LEU A 507 18.43 16.16 -23.03
#